data_33382ab3ee5e1a86b74ea79157e8ab53
#
_entry.id   33382ab3ee5e1a86b74ea79157e8ab53
#
_cell.length_a   1.000
_cell.length_b   1.000
_cell.length_c   1.000
_cell.angle_alpha   90.00
_cell.angle_beta   90.00
_cell.angle_gamma   90.00
#
_symmetry.space_group_name_H-M   'P 1'
#
loop_
_entity.id
_entity.type
_entity.pdbx_description
1 polymer ?
#
loop_
_entity_poly.entity_id
_entity_poly.type
_entity_poly.pdbx_seq_one_letter_code
_entity_poly.pdbx_strand_id
1 'polypeptide(L)'
;MRQSSRLLRLLAFTSSVLACGLCLAQAPDPDGRATPAQRAAAGIGAPVQPLPAASTLAAREQKTRIAAWRTEVRRQLFVPDHLPALEARTWSTFSPTPGVLADRVTYATADGMLVPAIVYRPDPKLLKPHIKLPGLVIVNGHGSDKFGWYAFYSGMLFAKMGAVVVTYDPIGEGERSAVKASHTGEHDAWVSPPAGLPRTDWGQRLAGLMQVDAMQAVSYLLAQPEVDATRIAVAGYSMGGFITGITGAIDTRIHATLLSGGGDYDGPGGYFDSNPLPCQTSPYKSLLPLGDRGAVLYALNAERGPMLVMNGSADTVMDMAHHPPAWFDEVRTRALALIGPSSPAAKNIFTTVLYSDISHRTSWVDRKGVVWLDRQLHFPLSSAERIATEPTTHIGDWVKTNHVYLAEAYAREDREAGLDALGTGLPGIPREDLMALPDADWQRLQDRLTYAAWAGKTRAAEQQAASHSTERQ
;
A
#
# COMPACT_ATOMS: atom_id res chain seq x y z
N MET A 1 79.25 -10.28 19.66
CA MET A 1 79.68 -11.35 20.61
C MET A 1 78.45 -12.11 21.05
N ARG A 2 78.52 -13.46 20.88
CA ARG A 2 77.65 -14.53 21.40
C ARG A 2 76.14 -14.51 20.93
N GLN A 3 75.70 -15.26 19.89
CA GLN A 3 75.48 -16.72 19.81
C GLN A 3 74.77 -17.31 21.03
N SER A 4 73.58 -17.78 20.83
CA SER A 4 73.13 -19.08 21.32
C SER A 4 71.82 -19.53 20.61
N SER A 5 71.96 -20.57 19.86
CA SER A 5 70.98 -21.48 19.29
C SER A 5 70.31 -22.32 20.36
N ARG A 6 69.03 -22.69 20.16
CA ARG A 6 68.39 -23.96 20.58
C ARG A 6 67.17 -24.25 19.73
N LEU A 7 67.33 -25.15 18.88
CA LEU A 7 66.79 -26.54 18.79
C LEU A 7 65.25 -26.70 18.67
N LEU A 8 64.92 -27.22 17.49
CA LEU A 8 63.66 -27.92 17.08
C LEU A 8 63.14 -28.93 18.12
N ARG A 9 61.80 -28.97 18.27
CA ARG A 9 61.05 -30.21 18.43
C ARG A 9 59.79 -30.16 17.56
N LEU A 10 59.79 -31.00 16.55
CA LEU A 10 58.59 -31.40 15.80
C LEU A 10 57.66 -32.16 16.75
N LEU A 11 56.42 -31.75 16.85
CA LEU A 11 55.29 -32.55 17.26
C LEU A 11 54.24 -32.47 16.17
N ALA A 12 54.07 -33.56 15.44
CA ALA A 12 53.00 -33.75 14.48
C ALA A 12 51.69 -33.93 15.25
N PHE A 13 50.78 -32.94 15.12
CA PHE A 13 49.39 -33.12 15.46
C PHE A 13 48.58 -33.20 14.16
N THR A 14 48.06 -34.39 13.94
CA THR A 14 47.01 -34.62 12.90
C THR A 14 45.76 -33.88 13.33
N SER A 15 45.52 -32.70 12.76
CA SER A 15 44.27 -31.99 12.94
C SER A 15 43.29 -32.44 11.82
N SER A 16 42.29 -33.14 12.26
CA SER A 16 41.06 -33.35 11.47
C SER A 16 40.45 -32.02 11.17
N VAL A 17 40.51 -31.59 9.91
CA VAL A 17 39.80 -30.40 9.42
C VAL A 17 38.34 -30.70 9.37
N LEU A 18 37.59 -30.38 10.43
CA LEU A 18 36.16 -30.14 10.33
C LEU A 18 35.98 -28.92 9.42
N ALA A 19 35.55 -29.15 8.20
CA ALA A 19 35.07 -28.08 7.33
C ALA A 19 33.77 -27.50 7.90
N CYS A 20 33.91 -26.56 8.82
CA CYS A 20 32.83 -25.70 9.22
C CYS A 20 32.60 -24.73 8.06
N GLY A 21 31.61 -24.98 7.24
CA GLY A 21 31.17 -24.08 6.19
C GLY A 21 30.82 -22.74 6.83
N LEU A 22 31.74 -21.77 6.75
CA LEU A 22 31.43 -20.38 6.95
C LEU A 22 30.36 -20.01 5.91
N CYS A 23 29.09 -19.98 6.32
CA CYS A 23 28.10 -19.16 5.66
C CYS A 23 28.60 -17.71 5.78
N LEU A 24 29.34 -17.27 4.78
CA LEU A 24 29.52 -15.85 4.54
C LEU A 24 28.12 -15.32 4.27
N ALA A 25 27.50 -14.75 5.29
CA ALA A 25 26.36 -13.88 5.10
C ALA A 25 26.84 -12.77 4.19
N GLN A 26 26.47 -12.87 2.90
CA GLN A 26 26.69 -11.76 1.99
C GLN A 26 26.02 -10.54 2.59
N ALA A 27 26.76 -9.43 2.65
CA ALA A 27 26.20 -8.16 3.07
C ALA A 27 24.91 -7.92 2.28
N PRO A 28 23.86 -7.39 2.91
CA PRO A 28 22.67 -7.00 2.19
C PRO A 28 23.05 -6.02 1.07
N ASP A 29 22.37 -6.11 -0.04
CA ASP A 29 22.40 -5.11 -1.10
C ASP A 29 22.32 -3.72 -0.44
N PRO A 30 23.10 -2.73 -0.85
CA PRO A 30 23.03 -1.37 -0.32
C PRO A 30 21.62 -0.78 -0.33
N ASP A 31 20.72 -1.30 -1.14
CA ASP A 31 19.29 -0.93 -1.17
C ASP A 31 18.42 -1.79 -0.22
N GLY A 32 18.99 -2.64 0.62
CA GLY A 32 18.27 -3.50 1.57
C GLY A 32 17.52 -4.68 0.96
N ARG A 33 17.79 -5.01 -0.28
CA ARG A 33 17.10 -6.09 -1.02
C ARG A 33 17.74 -7.44 -0.78
N ALA A 34 16.94 -8.49 -0.85
CA ALA A 34 17.45 -9.85 -0.86
C ALA A 34 18.31 -10.09 -2.11
N THR A 35 19.52 -10.59 -1.92
CA THR A 35 20.39 -10.95 -3.04
C THR A 35 19.79 -12.13 -3.84
N PRO A 36 20.17 -12.32 -5.11
CA PRO A 36 19.76 -13.48 -5.91
C PRO A 36 19.98 -14.82 -5.20
N ALA A 37 21.10 -14.93 -4.45
CA ALA A 37 21.42 -16.14 -3.68
C ALA A 37 20.47 -16.33 -2.48
N GLN A 38 20.11 -15.26 -1.78
CA GLN A 38 19.11 -15.31 -0.69
C GLN A 38 17.72 -15.67 -1.23
N ARG A 39 17.35 -15.20 -2.39
CA ARG A 39 16.10 -15.54 -3.06
C ARG A 39 16.07 -17.01 -3.49
N ALA A 40 17.13 -17.49 -4.13
CA ALA A 40 17.26 -18.90 -4.50
C ALA A 40 17.18 -19.82 -3.26
N ALA A 41 17.86 -19.44 -2.17
CA ALA A 41 17.81 -20.16 -0.91
C ALA A 41 16.42 -20.11 -0.24
N ALA A 42 15.66 -19.06 -0.48
CA ALA A 42 14.27 -18.91 -0.01
C ALA A 42 13.22 -19.56 -0.93
N GLY A 43 13.65 -20.18 -2.05
CA GLY A 43 12.75 -20.78 -3.02
C GLY A 43 12.05 -19.80 -3.95
N ILE A 44 12.50 -18.56 -4.01
CA ILE A 44 11.97 -17.56 -4.94
C ILE A 44 12.43 -17.94 -6.35
N GLY A 45 11.50 -18.12 -7.27
CA GLY A 45 11.77 -18.63 -8.61
C GLY A 45 11.85 -20.15 -8.71
N ALA A 46 11.70 -20.90 -7.61
CA ALA A 46 11.47 -22.34 -7.68
C ALA A 46 10.09 -22.60 -8.34
N PRO A 47 9.97 -23.64 -9.18
CA PRO A 47 8.67 -24.02 -9.71
C PRO A 47 7.71 -24.25 -8.54
N VAL A 48 6.67 -23.43 -8.45
CA VAL A 48 5.61 -23.61 -7.46
C VAL A 48 5.02 -24.99 -7.71
N GLN A 49 4.96 -25.83 -6.68
CA GLN A 49 4.29 -27.12 -6.81
C GLN A 49 2.87 -26.88 -7.35
N PRO A 50 2.44 -27.60 -8.40
CA PRO A 50 1.09 -27.44 -8.90
C PRO A 50 0.12 -27.57 -7.73
N LEU A 51 -0.71 -26.54 -7.53
CA LEU A 51 -1.84 -26.67 -6.63
C LEU A 51 -2.63 -27.91 -7.06
N PRO A 52 -3.15 -28.73 -6.12
CA PRO A 52 -4.02 -29.82 -6.48
C PRO A 52 -5.08 -29.31 -7.45
N ALA A 53 -5.28 -30.05 -8.54
CA ALA A 53 -6.23 -29.70 -9.60
C ALA A 53 -7.50 -29.18 -8.95
N ALA A 54 -8.00 -28.04 -9.45
CA ALA A 54 -9.19 -27.39 -8.91
C ALA A 54 -10.27 -28.45 -8.77
N SER A 55 -10.47 -28.94 -7.57
CA SER A 55 -11.64 -29.74 -7.28
C SER A 55 -12.82 -28.85 -7.57
N THR A 56 -13.80 -29.34 -8.31
CA THR A 56 -15.08 -28.69 -8.51
C THR A 56 -15.80 -28.65 -7.16
N LEU A 57 -15.31 -27.76 -6.26
CA LEU A 57 -15.98 -27.49 -5.00
C LEU A 57 -17.37 -26.98 -5.31
N ALA A 58 -18.36 -27.49 -4.61
CA ALA A 58 -19.70 -26.95 -4.69
C ALA A 58 -19.63 -25.42 -4.40
N ALA A 59 -20.41 -24.59 -5.08
CA ALA A 59 -20.38 -23.13 -4.95
C ALA A 59 -20.51 -22.66 -3.49
N ARG A 60 -21.20 -23.43 -2.64
CA ARG A 60 -21.31 -23.19 -1.20
C ARG A 60 -19.98 -23.34 -0.47
N GLU A 61 -19.22 -24.37 -0.79
CA GLU A 61 -17.90 -24.65 -0.17
C GLU A 61 -16.89 -23.59 -0.58
N GLN A 62 -16.93 -23.16 -1.84
CA GLN A 62 -16.09 -22.05 -2.33
C GLN A 62 -16.41 -20.76 -1.58
N LYS A 63 -17.68 -20.38 -1.43
CA LYS A 63 -18.09 -19.18 -0.69
C LYS A 63 -17.63 -19.23 0.78
N THR A 64 -17.72 -20.40 1.42
CA THR A 64 -17.26 -20.61 2.79
C THR A 64 -15.77 -20.44 2.89
N ARG A 65 -15.00 -20.98 1.94
CA ARG A 65 -13.54 -20.83 1.89
C ARG A 65 -13.10 -19.39 1.68
N ILE A 66 -13.74 -18.66 0.78
CA ILE A 66 -13.48 -17.23 0.54
C ILE A 66 -13.73 -16.41 1.83
N ALA A 67 -14.82 -16.68 2.52
CA ALA A 67 -15.12 -16.00 3.80
C ALA A 67 -14.07 -16.34 4.88
N ALA A 68 -13.66 -17.60 4.97
CA ALA A 68 -12.62 -18.02 5.92
C ALA A 68 -11.27 -17.33 5.64
N TRP A 69 -10.85 -17.21 4.38
CA TRP A 69 -9.63 -16.51 4.03
C TRP A 69 -9.69 -15.02 4.38
N ARG A 70 -10.81 -14.33 4.12
CA ARG A 70 -10.98 -12.92 4.54
C ARG A 70 -10.86 -12.77 6.05
N THR A 71 -11.51 -13.64 6.80
CA THR A 71 -11.42 -13.65 8.27
C THR A 71 -9.99 -13.88 8.72
N GLU A 72 -9.26 -14.80 8.09
CA GLU A 72 -7.88 -15.09 8.44
C GLU A 72 -6.95 -13.89 8.16
N VAL A 73 -7.07 -13.23 6.99
CA VAL A 73 -6.30 -12.02 6.70
C VAL A 73 -6.56 -10.93 7.75
N ARG A 74 -7.84 -10.67 8.08
CA ARG A 74 -8.20 -9.68 9.10
C ARG A 74 -7.59 -10.04 10.47
N ARG A 75 -7.71 -11.31 10.88
CA ARG A 75 -7.17 -11.81 12.14
C ARG A 75 -5.65 -11.65 12.23
N GLN A 76 -4.92 -12.00 11.17
CA GLN A 76 -3.46 -11.90 11.14
C GLN A 76 -2.96 -10.46 11.19
N LEU A 77 -3.76 -9.51 10.71
CA LEU A 77 -3.41 -8.09 10.69
C LEU A 77 -4.12 -7.27 11.80
N PHE A 78 -4.74 -7.93 12.77
CA PHE A 78 -5.47 -7.24 13.84
C PHE A 78 -6.54 -6.24 13.33
N VAL A 79 -7.08 -6.47 12.14
CA VAL A 79 -8.19 -5.66 11.61
C VAL A 79 -9.48 -6.07 12.31
N PRO A 80 -10.17 -5.17 13.01
CA PRO A 80 -11.36 -5.51 13.79
C PRO A 80 -12.52 -5.97 12.90
N ASP A 81 -13.39 -6.84 13.42
CA ASP A 81 -14.58 -7.29 12.69
C ASP A 81 -15.52 -6.13 12.36
N HIS A 82 -15.65 -5.19 13.28
CA HIS A 82 -16.40 -3.95 13.12
C HIS A 82 -15.45 -2.76 13.18
N LEU A 83 -15.54 -1.90 12.17
CA LEU A 83 -14.77 -0.65 12.17
C LEU A 83 -15.29 0.27 13.30
N PRO A 84 -14.42 1.08 13.90
CA PRO A 84 -14.84 2.07 14.89
C PRO A 84 -15.79 3.10 14.26
N ALA A 85 -16.51 3.83 15.09
CA ALA A 85 -17.33 4.96 14.64
C ALA A 85 -16.46 5.96 13.87
N LEU A 86 -16.99 6.51 12.78
CA LEU A 86 -16.19 7.34 11.88
C LEU A 86 -15.74 8.67 12.51
N GLU A 87 -16.51 9.25 13.40
CA GLU A 87 -16.23 10.54 14.06
C GLU A 87 -15.70 11.62 13.09
N ALA A 88 -16.25 11.67 11.88
CA ALA A 88 -15.78 12.57 10.84
C ALA A 88 -16.02 14.04 11.22
N ARG A 89 -14.99 14.88 11.01
CA ARG A 89 -15.08 16.33 11.20
C ARG A 89 -14.49 17.05 10.00
N THR A 90 -15.25 18.00 9.44
CA THR A 90 -14.75 18.99 8.46
C THR A 90 -14.28 20.23 9.23
N TRP A 91 -13.03 20.62 8.97
CA TRP A 91 -12.39 21.80 9.59
C TRP A 91 -12.58 23.07 8.77
N SER A 92 -12.42 22.94 7.45
CA SER A 92 -12.63 24.06 6.50
C SER A 92 -12.71 23.52 5.07
N THR A 93 -13.14 24.39 4.15
CA THR A 93 -13.19 24.11 2.71
C THR A 93 -12.40 25.17 1.96
N PHE A 94 -11.71 24.79 0.88
CA PHE A 94 -11.03 25.69 -0.03
C PHE A 94 -11.25 25.24 -1.50
N SER A 95 -10.85 26.07 -2.44
CA SER A 95 -10.92 25.73 -3.87
C SER A 95 -9.50 25.69 -4.45
N PRO A 96 -8.91 24.50 -4.67
CA PRO A 96 -7.55 24.39 -5.20
C PRO A 96 -7.44 24.78 -6.68
N THR A 97 -8.53 24.64 -7.43
CA THR A 97 -8.61 24.98 -8.85
C THR A 97 -10.08 25.25 -9.23
N PRO A 98 -10.37 26.04 -10.25
CA PRO A 98 -11.75 26.27 -10.68
C PRO A 98 -12.52 24.97 -10.94
N GLY A 99 -13.71 24.88 -10.37
CA GLY A 99 -14.60 23.71 -10.51
C GLY A 99 -14.32 22.58 -9.52
N VAL A 100 -13.37 22.75 -8.58
CA VAL A 100 -13.06 21.78 -7.52
C VAL A 100 -13.15 22.46 -6.16
N LEU A 101 -13.83 21.81 -5.23
CA LEU A 101 -13.78 22.11 -3.80
C LEU A 101 -12.98 21.04 -3.08
N ALA A 102 -12.28 21.41 -2.02
CA ALA A 102 -11.51 20.52 -1.20
C ALA A 102 -11.80 20.77 0.28
N ASP A 103 -12.22 19.74 0.99
CA ASP A 103 -12.52 19.81 2.41
C ASP A 103 -11.34 19.26 3.21
N ARG A 104 -10.92 20.00 4.24
CA ARG A 104 -9.96 19.55 5.25
C ARG A 104 -10.72 18.77 6.30
N VAL A 105 -10.42 17.50 6.45
CA VAL A 105 -11.19 16.63 7.34
C VAL A 105 -10.30 15.79 8.24
N THR A 106 -10.87 15.32 9.35
CA THR A 106 -10.34 14.19 10.11
C THR A 106 -11.44 13.16 10.29
N TYR A 107 -11.05 11.88 10.32
CA TYR A 107 -11.95 10.79 10.71
C TYR A 107 -11.24 9.81 11.62
N ALA A 108 -12.00 9.07 12.44
CA ALA A 108 -11.43 8.11 13.37
C ALA A 108 -11.02 6.80 12.67
N THR A 109 -9.99 6.17 13.20
CA THR A 109 -9.48 4.87 12.80
C THR A 109 -9.25 3.96 14.01
N ALA A 110 -8.60 2.82 13.85
CA ALA A 110 -8.33 1.90 14.94
C ALA A 110 -7.57 2.57 16.10
N ASP A 111 -7.62 1.95 17.27
CA ASP A 111 -6.92 2.37 18.50
C ASP A 111 -7.23 3.80 18.96
N GLY A 112 -8.40 4.34 18.57
CA GLY A 112 -8.83 5.70 18.88
C GLY A 112 -8.00 6.78 18.19
N MET A 113 -7.27 6.42 17.14
CA MET A 113 -6.48 7.35 16.35
C MET A 113 -7.35 8.13 15.36
N LEU A 114 -6.82 9.24 14.86
CA LEU A 114 -7.42 10.07 13.81
C LEU A 114 -6.57 10.08 12.55
N VAL A 115 -7.24 10.21 11.41
CA VAL A 115 -6.62 10.33 10.09
C VAL A 115 -6.92 11.70 9.52
N PRO A 116 -5.91 12.58 9.37
CA PRO A 116 -6.04 13.82 8.61
C PRO A 116 -6.12 13.53 7.12
N ALA A 117 -7.08 14.17 6.45
CA ALA A 117 -7.35 13.93 5.02
C ALA A 117 -7.79 15.22 4.31
N ILE A 118 -7.63 15.22 2.99
CA ILE A 118 -8.25 16.18 2.09
C ILE A 118 -9.24 15.43 1.20
N VAL A 119 -10.45 15.96 1.11
CA VAL A 119 -11.52 15.39 0.29
C VAL A 119 -11.85 16.34 -0.85
N TYR A 120 -11.45 15.95 -2.05
CA TYR A 120 -11.71 16.73 -3.27
C TYR A 120 -13.05 16.32 -3.86
N ARG A 121 -13.82 17.30 -4.32
CA ARG A 121 -15.12 17.05 -4.98
C ARG A 121 -15.39 18.09 -6.05
N PRO A 122 -16.19 17.77 -7.07
CA PRO A 122 -16.60 18.76 -8.05
C PRO A 122 -17.42 19.87 -7.37
N ASP A 123 -17.31 21.11 -7.89
CA ASP A 123 -18.21 22.19 -7.48
C ASP A 123 -19.66 21.74 -7.78
N PRO A 124 -20.57 21.73 -6.80
CA PRO A 124 -21.97 21.34 -7.00
C PRO A 124 -22.67 22.10 -8.10
N LYS A 125 -22.24 23.32 -8.44
CA LYS A 125 -22.78 24.12 -9.54
C LYS A 125 -22.57 23.49 -10.92
N LEU A 126 -21.61 22.59 -11.05
CA LEU A 126 -21.30 21.86 -12.29
C LEU A 126 -22.13 20.57 -12.45
N LEU A 127 -22.81 20.16 -11.40
CA LEU A 127 -23.51 18.89 -11.33
C LEU A 127 -24.99 19.03 -11.69
N LYS A 128 -25.51 18.02 -12.35
CA LYS A 128 -26.98 17.88 -12.51
C LYS A 128 -27.59 17.56 -11.14
N PRO A 129 -28.82 18.03 -10.88
CA PRO A 129 -29.52 17.68 -9.65
C PRO A 129 -29.62 16.14 -9.44
N HIS A 130 -29.41 15.71 -8.20
CA HIS A 130 -29.52 14.31 -7.78
C HIS A 130 -28.56 13.32 -8.43
N ILE A 131 -27.51 13.79 -9.15
CA ILE A 131 -26.49 12.90 -9.68
C ILE A 131 -25.71 12.26 -8.53
N LYS A 132 -25.47 10.95 -8.64
CA LYS A 132 -24.58 10.25 -7.74
C LYS A 132 -23.17 10.16 -8.31
N LEU A 133 -22.16 10.41 -7.50
CA LEU A 133 -20.76 10.50 -7.88
C LEU A 133 -20.00 9.24 -7.47
N PRO A 134 -19.05 8.76 -8.26
CA PRO A 134 -18.14 7.72 -7.80
C PRO A 134 -17.21 8.24 -6.70
N GLY A 135 -16.76 7.33 -5.84
CA GLY A 135 -15.76 7.61 -4.81
C GLY A 135 -14.41 6.99 -5.13
N LEU A 136 -13.33 7.70 -4.84
CA LEU A 136 -11.97 7.22 -5.02
C LEU A 136 -11.13 7.51 -3.76
N VAL A 137 -10.46 6.49 -3.22
CA VAL A 137 -9.47 6.64 -2.16
C VAL A 137 -8.07 6.51 -2.75
N ILE A 138 -7.18 7.43 -2.40
CA ILE A 138 -5.77 7.39 -2.78
C ILE A 138 -4.94 6.97 -1.56
N VAL A 139 -4.22 5.86 -1.69
CA VAL A 139 -3.34 5.31 -0.66
C VAL A 139 -1.89 5.61 -1.03
N ASN A 140 -1.21 6.32 -0.16
CA ASN A 140 0.13 6.84 -0.43
C ASN A 140 1.21 5.77 -0.31
N GLY A 141 2.30 5.95 -1.07
CA GLY A 141 3.51 5.15 -0.98
C GLY A 141 4.29 5.41 0.31
N HIS A 142 5.30 4.60 0.53
CA HIS A 142 6.19 4.73 1.69
C HIS A 142 6.87 6.11 1.73
N GLY A 143 6.84 6.74 2.88
CA GLY A 143 7.38 8.10 3.06
C GLY A 143 6.53 9.22 2.45
N SER A 144 5.40 8.92 1.81
CA SER A 144 4.52 9.91 1.21
C SER A 144 3.19 10.03 1.95
N ASP A 145 2.50 11.13 1.72
CA ASP A 145 1.28 11.52 2.39
C ASP A 145 0.37 12.35 1.46
N LYS A 146 -0.67 13.00 1.99
CA LYS A 146 -1.57 13.87 1.21
C LYS A 146 -0.89 15.08 0.56
N PHE A 147 0.34 15.40 0.97
CA PHE A 147 1.17 16.46 0.35
C PHE A 147 1.94 15.95 -0.88
N GLY A 148 1.97 14.64 -1.11
CA GLY A 148 2.58 14.04 -2.30
C GLY A 148 1.89 14.52 -3.59
N TRP A 149 2.68 14.86 -4.61
CA TRP A 149 2.16 15.41 -5.85
C TRP A 149 1.03 14.55 -6.45
N TYR A 150 1.20 13.25 -6.52
CA TYR A 150 0.21 12.35 -7.12
C TYR A 150 -1.09 12.29 -6.30
N ALA A 151 -1.03 12.54 -4.98
CA ALA A 151 -2.21 12.55 -4.13
C ALA A 151 -3.11 13.75 -4.47
N PHE A 152 -2.59 14.99 -4.38
CA PHE A 152 -3.41 16.16 -4.67
C PHE A 152 -3.68 16.37 -6.17
N TYR A 153 -2.74 15.97 -7.06
CA TYR A 153 -3.00 15.96 -8.50
C TYR A 153 -4.19 15.06 -8.83
N SER A 154 -4.21 13.82 -8.30
CA SER A 154 -5.33 12.90 -8.44
C SER A 154 -6.61 13.48 -7.87
N GLY A 155 -6.53 14.12 -6.70
CA GLY A 155 -7.67 14.80 -6.08
C GLY A 155 -8.33 15.80 -7.02
N MET A 156 -7.54 16.70 -7.60
CA MET A 156 -8.04 17.70 -8.55
C MET A 156 -8.51 17.08 -9.87
N LEU A 157 -7.70 16.18 -10.45
CA LEU A 157 -8.01 15.54 -11.74
C LEU A 157 -9.36 14.82 -11.70
N PHE A 158 -9.52 13.90 -10.76
CA PHE A 158 -10.72 13.08 -10.69
C PHE A 158 -11.94 13.83 -10.17
N ALA A 159 -11.75 14.86 -9.32
CA ALA A 159 -12.84 15.76 -8.96
C ALA A 159 -13.35 16.56 -10.17
N LYS A 160 -12.48 17.06 -11.06
CA LYS A 160 -12.87 17.66 -12.34
C LYS A 160 -13.63 16.69 -13.25
N MET A 161 -13.36 15.39 -13.14
CA MET A 161 -14.08 14.33 -13.86
C MET A 161 -15.39 13.92 -13.17
N GLY A 162 -15.65 14.42 -11.97
CA GLY A 162 -16.90 14.20 -11.25
C GLY A 162 -16.84 13.12 -10.17
N ALA A 163 -15.66 12.82 -9.59
CA ALA A 163 -15.52 11.92 -8.46
C ALA A 163 -15.40 12.69 -7.14
N VAL A 164 -15.72 12.03 -6.01
CA VAL A 164 -15.31 12.42 -4.68
C VAL A 164 -14.04 11.65 -4.32
N VAL A 165 -12.94 12.36 -4.04
CA VAL A 165 -11.61 11.77 -3.88
C VAL A 165 -11.07 12.05 -2.49
N VAL A 166 -10.68 11.00 -1.76
CA VAL A 166 -10.04 11.11 -0.43
C VAL A 166 -8.56 10.84 -0.58
N THR A 167 -7.73 11.76 -0.09
CA THR A 167 -6.29 11.58 0.14
C THR A 167 -6.01 11.80 1.62
N TYR A 168 -5.09 11.05 2.21
CA TYR A 168 -4.88 11.10 3.65
C TYR A 168 -3.43 10.85 4.03
N ASP A 169 -3.07 11.16 5.29
CA ASP A 169 -1.76 10.86 5.84
C ASP A 169 -1.71 9.43 6.41
N PRO A 170 -0.80 8.57 5.94
CA PRO A 170 -0.49 7.32 6.62
C PRO A 170 0.08 7.59 8.02
N ILE A 171 -0.02 6.63 8.92
CA ILE A 171 0.58 6.74 10.24
C ILE A 171 2.08 6.99 10.14
N GLY A 172 2.59 7.98 10.89
CA GLY A 172 4.00 8.37 10.89
C GLY A 172 4.39 9.36 9.80
N GLU A 173 3.47 9.79 8.93
CA GLU A 173 3.73 10.75 7.87
C GLU A 173 2.79 11.96 7.96
N GLY A 174 3.17 13.07 7.38
CA GLY A 174 2.37 14.29 7.36
C GLY A 174 1.97 14.77 8.75
N GLU A 175 0.69 15.07 8.96
CA GLU A 175 0.18 15.45 10.27
C GLU A 175 0.08 14.30 11.28
N ARG A 176 0.44 13.08 10.89
CA ARG A 176 0.54 11.91 11.77
C ARG A 176 1.98 11.60 12.20
N SER A 177 2.93 12.43 11.84
CA SER A 177 4.28 12.44 12.39
C SER A 177 4.43 13.48 13.51
N ALA A 178 5.41 13.29 14.38
CA ALA A 178 5.69 14.21 15.49
C ALA A 178 6.09 15.62 15.04
N VAL A 179 6.60 15.73 13.80
CA VAL A 179 7.14 16.97 13.22
C VAL A 179 6.33 17.51 12.05
N LYS A 180 5.18 16.93 11.75
CA LYS A 180 4.31 17.26 10.61
C LYS A 180 5.05 17.26 9.26
N ALA A 181 5.93 16.29 9.04
CA ALA A 181 6.73 16.20 7.82
C ALA A 181 6.48 14.89 7.09
N SER A 182 6.76 14.89 5.79
CA SER A 182 6.84 13.69 4.96
C SER A 182 8.24 13.07 5.07
N HIS A 183 8.38 11.80 4.71
CA HIS A 183 9.64 11.06 4.73
C HIS A 183 10.30 11.02 6.11
N THR A 184 9.50 10.96 7.17
CA THR A 184 10.05 10.96 8.52
C THR A 184 10.66 9.63 8.93
N GLY A 185 10.23 8.53 8.30
CA GLY A 185 10.63 7.19 8.67
C GLY A 185 10.18 6.75 10.07
N GLU A 186 9.28 7.50 10.73
CA GLU A 186 8.85 7.18 12.09
C GLU A 186 8.28 5.75 12.20
N HIS A 187 7.46 5.34 11.22
CA HIS A 187 6.86 4.00 11.22
C HIS A 187 7.81 2.89 10.75
N ASP A 188 8.98 3.24 10.19
CA ASP A 188 10.03 2.29 9.84
C ASP A 188 10.92 1.94 11.04
N ALA A 189 10.95 2.82 12.03
CA ALA A 189 11.67 2.55 13.22
C ALA A 189 11.09 1.28 13.87
N TRP A 190 11.85 0.19 13.78
CA TRP A 190 11.62 -0.97 14.60
C TRP A 190 11.73 -0.51 16.05
N VAL A 191 10.61 -0.18 16.61
CA VAL A 191 10.55 0.08 18.01
C VAL A 191 10.85 -1.24 18.70
N SER A 192 12.08 -1.36 19.22
CA SER A 192 12.41 -2.49 20.06
C SER A 192 11.40 -2.53 21.19
N PRO A 193 10.66 -3.65 21.38
CA PRO A 193 9.78 -3.76 22.52
C PRO A 193 10.58 -3.50 23.79
N PRO A 194 9.96 -2.98 24.86
CA PRO A 194 10.58 -2.90 26.16
C PRO A 194 11.22 -4.24 26.52
N ALA A 195 12.37 -4.23 27.19
CA ALA A 195 13.05 -5.44 27.60
C ALA A 195 12.07 -6.38 28.35
N GLY A 196 12.01 -7.63 27.93
CA GLY A 196 11.15 -8.66 28.52
C GLY A 196 9.74 -8.82 27.95
N LEU A 197 9.34 -8.01 26.95
CA LEU A 197 8.07 -8.21 26.26
C LEU A 197 8.25 -8.99 24.94
N PRO A 198 7.31 -9.88 24.58
CA PRO A 198 7.33 -10.56 23.28
C PRO A 198 7.30 -9.52 22.16
N ARG A 199 8.12 -9.74 21.15
CA ARG A 199 8.22 -8.86 19.98
C ARG A 199 7.19 -9.21 18.91
N THR A 200 6.20 -9.96 19.27
CA THR A 200 5.19 -10.44 18.38
C THR A 200 4.33 -9.28 17.91
N ASP A 201 3.87 -9.29 16.71
CA ASP A 201 2.71 -8.58 16.17
C ASP A 201 2.88 -7.07 15.84
N TRP A 202 3.99 -6.41 16.19
CA TRP A 202 4.12 -4.96 15.96
C TRP A 202 3.87 -4.54 14.50
N GLY A 203 4.59 -5.17 13.56
CA GLY A 203 4.42 -4.87 12.13
C GLY A 203 3.03 -5.27 11.60
N GLN A 204 2.44 -6.33 12.14
CA GLN A 204 1.09 -6.75 11.80
C GLN A 204 0.04 -5.75 12.26
N ARG A 205 0.17 -5.23 13.51
CA ARG A 205 -0.71 -4.19 14.06
C ARG A 205 -0.58 -2.88 13.31
N LEU A 206 0.66 -2.50 12.96
CA LEU A 206 0.92 -1.31 12.15
C LEU A 206 0.26 -1.41 10.78
N ALA A 207 0.45 -2.54 10.08
CA ALA A 207 -0.20 -2.77 8.80
C ALA A 207 -1.74 -2.86 8.94
N GLY A 208 -2.23 -3.44 10.02
CA GLY A 208 -3.66 -3.48 10.33
C GLY A 208 -4.24 -2.09 10.53
N LEU A 209 -3.55 -1.20 11.24
CA LEU A 209 -3.95 0.20 11.36
C LEU A 209 -4.01 0.87 9.98
N MET A 210 -3.01 0.66 9.11
CA MET A 210 -3.01 1.19 7.75
C MET A 210 -4.17 0.64 6.89
N GLN A 211 -4.54 -0.64 7.09
CA GLN A 211 -5.72 -1.21 6.43
C GLN A 211 -7.01 -0.52 6.93
N VAL A 212 -7.15 -0.33 8.25
CA VAL A 212 -8.31 0.34 8.82
C VAL A 212 -8.38 1.80 8.39
N ASP A 213 -7.25 2.50 8.24
CA ASP A 213 -7.19 3.87 7.69
C ASP A 213 -7.85 3.93 6.30
N ALA A 214 -7.46 3.03 5.39
CA ALA A 214 -8.03 2.94 4.06
C ALA A 214 -9.52 2.54 4.08
N MET A 215 -9.90 1.57 4.93
CA MET A 215 -11.29 1.15 5.09
C MET A 215 -12.17 2.27 5.68
N GLN A 216 -11.63 3.13 6.55
CA GLN A 216 -12.34 4.28 7.10
C GLN A 216 -12.46 5.42 6.07
N ALA A 217 -11.48 5.59 5.17
CA ALA A 217 -11.64 6.47 4.01
C ALA A 217 -12.81 6.01 3.11
N VAL A 218 -12.95 4.70 2.91
CA VAL A 218 -14.13 4.12 2.23
C VAL A 218 -15.42 4.40 3.03
N SER A 219 -15.39 4.24 4.36
CA SER A 219 -16.54 4.57 5.22
C SER A 219 -16.92 6.05 5.12
N TYR A 220 -15.91 6.94 5.05
CA TYR A 220 -16.14 8.38 4.86
C TYR A 220 -16.87 8.66 3.54
N LEU A 221 -16.40 8.07 2.42
CA LEU A 221 -17.06 8.20 1.12
C LEU A 221 -18.51 7.71 1.17
N LEU A 222 -18.74 6.54 1.76
CA LEU A 222 -20.10 5.95 1.88
C LEU A 222 -21.04 6.76 2.77
N ALA A 223 -20.52 7.59 3.67
CA ALA A 223 -21.30 8.50 4.50
C ALA A 223 -21.72 9.78 3.75
N GLN A 224 -21.14 10.06 2.57
CA GLN A 224 -21.47 11.25 1.79
C GLN A 224 -22.76 11.00 0.98
N PRO A 225 -23.78 11.85 1.10
CA PRO A 225 -25.06 11.63 0.44
C PRO A 225 -25.00 11.67 -1.09
N GLU A 226 -24.01 12.36 -1.66
CA GLU A 226 -23.78 12.43 -3.11
C GLU A 226 -23.02 11.22 -3.68
N VAL A 227 -22.40 10.39 -2.86
CA VAL A 227 -21.60 9.25 -3.34
C VAL A 227 -22.47 8.05 -3.68
N ASP A 228 -22.10 7.38 -4.77
CA ASP A 228 -22.68 6.10 -5.18
C ASP A 228 -21.93 4.96 -4.50
N ALA A 229 -22.58 4.28 -3.58
CA ALA A 229 -21.99 3.18 -2.82
C ALA A 229 -21.55 1.98 -3.69
N THR A 230 -22.03 1.89 -4.93
CA THR A 230 -21.66 0.81 -5.86
C THR A 230 -20.46 1.15 -6.75
N ARG A 231 -19.94 2.38 -6.66
CA ARG A 231 -18.84 2.88 -7.49
C ARG A 231 -17.71 3.46 -6.65
N ILE A 232 -17.16 2.64 -5.74
CA ILE A 232 -16.03 3.00 -4.89
C ILE A 232 -14.77 2.30 -5.40
N ALA A 233 -13.70 3.05 -5.65
CA ALA A 233 -12.40 2.49 -5.97
C ALA A 233 -11.33 2.92 -4.95
N VAL A 234 -10.28 2.11 -4.85
CA VAL A 234 -9.07 2.43 -4.10
C VAL A 234 -7.89 2.29 -5.04
N ALA A 235 -7.05 3.32 -5.11
CA ALA A 235 -5.81 3.31 -5.87
C ALA A 235 -4.64 3.58 -4.93
N GLY A 236 -3.58 2.76 -5.04
CA GLY A 236 -2.41 2.87 -4.17
C GLY A 236 -1.11 2.77 -4.93
N TYR A 237 -0.11 3.53 -4.46
CA TYR A 237 1.22 3.58 -5.03
C TYR A 237 2.25 2.94 -4.10
N SER A 238 3.14 2.08 -4.63
CA SER A 238 4.22 1.45 -3.87
C SER A 238 3.70 0.71 -2.62
N MET A 239 4.10 1.09 -1.42
CA MET A 239 3.50 0.59 -0.17
C MET A 239 1.97 0.75 -0.17
N GLY A 240 1.46 1.85 -0.72
CA GLY A 240 0.02 2.04 -0.89
C GLY A 240 -0.61 1.01 -1.82
N GLY A 241 0.11 0.53 -2.84
CA GLY A 241 -0.29 -0.60 -3.66
C GLY A 241 -0.39 -1.90 -2.85
N PHE A 242 0.59 -2.18 -2.01
CA PHE A 242 0.55 -3.31 -1.07
C PHE A 242 -0.67 -3.22 -0.13
N ILE A 243 -0.90 -2.05 0.48
CA ILE A 243 -2.07 -1.82 1.34
C ILE A 243 -3.37 -1.98 0.55
N THR A 244 -3.47 -1.37 -0.65
CA THR A 244 -4.68 -1.42 -1.49
C THR A 244 -5.07 -2.84 -1.87
N GLY A 245 -4.11 -3.69 -2.23
CA GLY A 245 -4.41 -5.08 -2.60
C GLY A 245 -4.91 -5.91 -1.41
N ILE A 246 -4.38 -5.69 -0.21
CA ILE A 246 -4.87 -6.34 1.01
C ILE A 246 -6.23 -5.76 1.43
N THR A 247 -6.39 -4.42 1.42
CA THR A 247 -7.68 -3.79 1.72
C THR A 247 -8.77 -4.28 0.79
N GLY A 248 -8.48 -4.34 -0.53
CA GLY A 248 -9.42 -4.88 -1.52
C GLY A 248 -9.77 -6.35 -1.30
N ALA A 249 -8.86 -7.15 -0.74
CA ALA A 249 -9.14 -8.54 -0.38
C ALA A 249 -10.11 -8.67 0.80
N ILE A 250 -10.13 -7.72 1.74
CA ILE A 250 -10.90 -7.82 3.00
C ILE A 250 -12.07 -6.87 3.14
N ASP A 251 -12.14 -5.80 2.34
CA ASP A 251 -13.26 -4.85 2.34
C ASP A 251 -14.14 -5.02 1.08
N THR A 252 -15.26 -5.67 1.25
CA THR A 252 -16.20 -5.98 0.14
C THR A 252 -17.02 -4.78 -0.32
N ARG A 253 -16.90 -3.62 0.31
CA ARG A 253 -17.58 -2.37 -0.10
C ARG A 253 -16.86 -1.68 -1.26
N ILE A 254 -15.61 -2.03 -1.50
CA ILE A 254 -14.81 -1.51 -2.61
C ILE A 254 -15.27 -2.19 -3.90
N HIS A 255 -15.50 -1.40 -4.96
CA HIS A 255 -15.86 -1.93 -6.28
C HIS A 255 -14.64 -2.31 -7.11
N ALA A 256 -13.61 -1.48 -7.14
CA ALA A 256 -12.40 -1.69 -7.94
C ALA A 256 -11.13 -1.30 -7.18
N THR A 257 -10.00 -1.95 -7.49
CA THR A 257 -8.68 -1.58 -6.95
C THR A 257 -7.66 -1.38 -8.05
N LEU A 258 -6.76 -0.41 -7.86
CA LEU A 258 -5.64 -0.15 -8.75
C LEU A 258 -4.35 -0.07 -7.94
N LEU A 259 -3.38 -0.89 -8.29
CA LEU A 259 -2.06 -0.98 -7.67
C LEU A 259 -1.02 -0.45 -8.66
N SER A 260 -0.26 0.55 -8.27
CA SER A 260 0.77 1.16 -9.10
C SER A 260 2.13 1.06 -8.40
N GLY A 261 3.12 0.48 -9.05
CA GLY A 261 4.41 0.19 -8.44
C GLY A 261 4.26 -0.72 -7.22
N GLY A 262 3.41 -1.75 -7.30
CA GLY A 262 3.10 -2.63 -6.18
C GLY A 262 2.26 -3.84 -6.59
N GLY A 263 1.86 -4.65 -5.63
CA GLY A 263 0.96 -5.77 -5.84
C GLY A 263 1.62 -7.06 -6.32
N ASP A 264 2.93 -7.15 -6.28
CA ASP A 264 3.69 -8.35 -6.67
C ASP A 264 3.72 -9.34 -5.51
N TYR A 265 2.57 -9.92 -5.19
CA TYR A 265 2.44 -10.88 -4.09
C TYR A 265 3.00 -12.23 -4.53
N ASP A 266 4.21 -12.51 -4.10
CA ASP A 266 4.86 -13.80 -4.32
C ASP A 266 4.53 -14.81 -3.21
N GLY A 267 4.98 -16.06 -3.43
CA GLY A 267 4.86 -17.13 -2.46
C GLY A 267 5.76 -16.94 -1.23
N PRO A 268 5.78 -17.94 -0.32
CA PRO A 268 6.71 -17.95 0.80
C PRO A 268 8.16 -17.76 0.35
N GLY A 269 8.92 -16.93 1.05
CA GLY A 269 10.28 -16.55 0.68
C GLY A 269 10.37 -15.51 -0.44
N GLY A 270 9.25 -14.96 -0.89
CA GLY A 270 9.18 -13.94 -1.92
C GLY A 270 9.68 -12.56 -1.47
N TYR A 271 9.53 -11.58 -2.36
CA TYR A 271 10.01 -10.22 -2.15
C TYR A 271 9.58 -9.63 -0.80
N PHE A 272 8.29 -9.73 -0.47
CA PHE A 272 7.79 -9.17 0.78
C PHE A 272 8.29 -9.88 2.04
N ASP A 273 8.69 -11.15 1.97
CA ASP A 273 9.33 -11.84 3.10
C ASP A 273 10.75 -11.35 3.37
N SER A 274 11.42 -10.86 2.35
CA SER A 274 12.80 -10.37 2.39
C SER A 274 12.90 -8.86 2.52
N ASN A 275 11.78 -8.14 2.38
CA ASN A 275 11.74 -6.68 2.46
C ASN A 275 12.16 -6.24 3.87
N PRO A 276 13.05 -5.24 4.01
CA PRO A 276 13.49 -4.76 5.31
C PRO A 276 12.42 -3.98 6.07
N LEU A 277 11.35 -3.54 5.40
CA LEU A 277 10.32 -2.68 6.00
C LEU A 277 9.36 -3.49 6.86
N PRO A 278 9.29 -3.24 8.17
CA PRO A 278 8.46 -4.00 9.10
C PRO A 278 6.95 -3.91 8.77
N CYS A 279 6.52 -2.80 8.21
CA CYS A 279 5.14 -2.58 7.79
C CYS A 279 4.68 -3.46 6.61
N GLN A 280 5.59 -4.11 5.90
CA GLN A 280 5.33 -5.02 4.78
C GLN A 280 5.73 -6.46 5.09
N THR A 281 6.93 -6.67 5.62
CA THR A 281 7.49 -7.99 5.87
C THR A 281 6.70 -8.78 6.91
N SER A 282 6.49 -8.21 8.09
CA SER A 282 5.78 -8.89 9.19
C SER A 282 4.35 -9.25 8.81
N PRO A 283 3.54 -8.34 8.24
CA PRO A 283 2.19 -8.66 7.83
C PRO A 283 2.15 -9.70 6.72
N TYR A 284 3.04 -9.64 5.74
CA TYR A 284 3.04 -10.62 4.67
C TYR A 284 3.47 -12.01 5.13
N LYS A 285 4.44 -12.11 6.03
CA LYS A 285 4.83 -13.37 6.70
C LYS A 285 3.68 -13.96 7.52
N SER A 286 2.91 -13.14 8.19
CA SER A 286 1.79 -13.63 9.00
C SER A 286 0.69 -14.30 8.19
N LEU A 287 0.62 -14.04 6.87
CA LEU A 287 -0.35 -14.65 5.97
C LEU A 287 0.04 -16.06 5.49
N LEU A 288 1.15 -16.66 5.96
CA LEU A 288 1.54 -18.04 5.65
C LEU A 288 0.43 -19.08 5.85
N PRO A 289 -0.46 -18.98 6.87
CA PRO A 289 -1.57 -19.92 7.03
C PRO A 289 -2.55 -19.97 5.84
N LEU A 290 -2.53 -18.97 4.95
CA LEU A 290 -3.34 -19.00 3.72
C LEU A 290 -2.79 -19.99 2.67
N GLY A 291 -1.58 -20.52 2.84
CA GLY A 291 -0.90 -21.33 1.84
C GLY A 291 -0.30 -20.47 0.72
N ASP A 292 -0.84 -20.54 -0.48
CA ASP A 292 -0.47 -19.64 -1.58
C ASP A 292 -1.09 -18.25 -1.39
N ARG A 293 -0.52 -17.49 -0.45
CA ARG A 293 -1.06 -16.21 0.00
C ARG A 293 -1.18 -15.17 -1.13
N GLY A 294 -0.26 -15.17 -2.11
CA GLY A 294 -0.34 -14.30 -3.26
C GLY A 294 -1.58 -14.60 -4.12
N ALA A 295 -1.72 -15.83 -4.55
CA ALA A 295 -2.89 -16.27 -5.31
C ALA A 295 -4.19 -16.09 -4.53
N VAL A 296 -4.18 -16.32 -3.20
CA VAL A 296 -5.35 -16.08 -2.34
C VAL A 296 -5.74 -14.60 -2.31
N LEU A 297 -4.78 -13.69 -2.14
CA LEU A 297 -5.08 -12.24 -2.14
C LEU A 297 -5.68 -11.79 -3.48
N TYR A 298 -5.15 -12.26 -4.61
CA TYR A 298 -5.72 -11.99 -5.93
C TYR A 298 -7.10 -12.62 -6.12
N ALA A 299 -7.30 -13.84 -5.63
CA ALA A 299 -8.61 -14.51 -5.67
C ALA A 299 -9.66 -13.76 -4.85
N LEU A 300 -9.31 -13.29 -3.65
CA LEU A 300 -10.18 -12.48 -2.79
C LEU A 300 -10.56 -11.15 -3.45
N ASN A 301 -9.61 -10.50 -4.14
CA ASN A 301 -9.87 -9.30 -4.92
C ASN A 301 -10.82 -9.60 -6.09
N ALA A 302 -10.60 -10.67 -6.84
CA ALA A 302 -11.47 -11.04 -7.96
C ALA A 302 -12.91 -11.31 -7.52
N GLU A 303 -13.12 -11.93 -6.37
CA GLU A 303 -14.45 -12.16 -5.77
C GLU A 303 -15.12 -10.84 -5.34
N ARG A 304 -14.37 -9.79 -5.06
CA ARG A 304 -14.89 -8.46 -4.76
C ARG A 304 -15.20 -7.68 -6.03
N GLY A 305 -14.26 -7.62 -7.00
CA GLY A 305 -14.41 -6.84 -8.22
C GLY A 305 -13.11 -6.72 -9.01
N PRO A 306 -13.08 -5.90 -10.06
CA PRO A 306 -11.90 -5.72 -10.93
C PRO A 306 -10.67 -5.16 -10.19
N MET A 307 -9.48 -5.61 -10.63
CA MET A 307 -8.19 -5.13 -10.17
C MET A 307 -7.27 -4.84 -11.36
N LEU A 308 -6.56 -3.72 -11.29
CA LEU A 308 -5.46 -3.39 -12.20
C LEU A 308 -4.15 -3.33 -11.43
N VAL A 309 -3.09 -3.93 -12.00
CA VAL A 309 -1.70 -3.83 -11.52
C VAL A 309 -0.89 -3.11 -12.59
N MET A 310 -0.25 -1.99 -12.22
CA MET A 310 0.54 -1.14 -13.12
C MET A 310 1.98 -1.06 -12.62
N ASN A 311 2.93 -1.60 -13.38
CA ASN A 311 4.34 -1.58 -12.99
C ASN A 311 5.23 -1.18 -14.17
N GLY A 312 6.39 -0.61 -13.86
CA GLY A 312 7.44 -0.37 -14.83
C GLY A 312 8.32 -1.62 -15.00
N SER A 313 8.69 -1.97 -16.22
CA SER A 313 9.52 -3.16 -16.46
C SER A 313 10.95 -3.05 -15.90
N ALA A 314 11.43 -1.81 -15.70
CA ALA A 314 12.72 -1.52 -15.06
C ALA A 314 12.61 -1.22 -13.56
N ASP A 315 11.47 -1.51 -12.95
CA ASP A 315 11.25 -1.27 -11.52
C ASP A 315 12.08 -2.24 -10.68
N THR A 316 13.13 -1.70 -10.07
CA THR A 316 14.02 -2.45 -9.19
C THR A 316 13.50 -2.49 -7.75
N VAL A 317 12.62 -1.56 -7.36
CA VAL A 317 11.99 -1.57 -6.02
C VAL A 317 11.03 -2.74 -5.90
N MET A 318 10.23 -3.00 -6.95
CA MET A 318 9.31 -4.13 -6.99
C MET A 318 9.94 -5.40 -7.57
N ASP A 319 11.24 -5.35 -7.86
CA ASP A 319 11.98 -6.50 -8.36
C ASP A 319 11.40 -7.12 -9.65
N MET A 320 11.01 -6.26 -10.57
CA MET A 320 10.37 -6.68 -11.81
C MET A 320 11.24 -7.60 -12.69
N ALA A 321 12.55 -7.65 -12.45
CA ALA A 321 13.42 -8.64 -13.10
C ALA A 321 13.02 -10.08 -12.77
N HIS A 322 12.47 -10.34 -11.57
CA HIS A 322 11.96 -11.63 -11.14
C HIS A 322 10.43 -11.76 -11.29
N HIS A 323 9.75 -10.68 -11.65
CA HIS A 323 8.32 -10.65 -11.92
C HIS A 323 8.02 -10.26 -13.38
N PRO A 324 8.55 -11.01 -14.37
CA PRO A 324 8.26 -10.76 -15.78
C PRO A 324 6.79 -11.03 -16.11
N PRO A 325 6.27 -10.68 -17.29
CA PRO A 325 4.89 -10.94 -17.68
C PRO A 325 4.42 -12.38 -17.42
N ALA A 326 5.29 -13.37 -17.66
CA ALA A 326 5.00 -14.78 -17.45
C ALA A 326 4.72 -15.10 -15.95
N TRP A 327 5.35 -14.40 -15.01
CA TRP A 327 5.08 -14.56 -13.60
C TRP A 327 3.65 -14.13 -13.26
N PHE A 328 3.19 -13.00 -13.81
CA PHE A 328 1.80 -12.55 -13.62
C PHE A 328 0.80 -13.53 -14.22
N ASP A 329 1.10 -14.14 -15.36
CA ASP A 329 0.24 -15.16 -15.98
C ASP A 329 0.16 -16.42 -15.14
N GLU A 330 1.26 -16.84 -14.52
CA GLU A 330 1.29 -17.96 -13.60
C GLU A 330 0.46 -17.69 -12.34
N VAL A 331 0.66 -16.56 -11.68
CA VAL A 331 -0.11 -16.18 -10.49
C VAL A 331 -1.60 -16.05 -10.82
N ARG A 332 -1.92 -15.48 -11.98
CA ARG A 332 -3.32 -15.40 -12.48
C ARG A 332 -3.93 -16.78 -12.61
N THR A 333 -3.19 -17.73 -13.18
CA THR A 333 -3.64 -19.11 -13.34
C THR A 333 -3.92 -19.76 -11.99
N ARG A 334 -3.04 -19.57 -11.00
CA ARG A 334 -3.21 -20.08 -9.64
C ARG A 334 -4.42 -19.46 -8.93
N ALA A 335 -4.58 -18.14 -9.05
CA ALA A 335 -5.72 -17.45 -8.46
C ALA A 335 -7.05 -17.89 -9.12
N LEU A 336 -7.08 -18.07 -10.44
CA LEU A 336 -8.25 -18.65 -11.15
C LEU A 336 -8.58 -20.07 -10.68
N ALA A 337 -7.57 -20.90 -10.44
CA ALA A 337 -7.78 -22.25 -9.90
C ALA A 337 -8.45 -22.22 -8.51
N LEU A 338 -8.14 -21.21 -7.70
CA LEU A 338 -8.72 -21.05 -6.36
C LEU A 338 -10.20 -20.63 -6.38
N ILE A 339 -10.61 -19.79 -7.32
CA ILE A 339 -12.01 -19.32 -7.44
C ILE A 339 -12.84 -20.19 -8.39
N GLY A 340 -12.19 -21.02 -9.20
CA GLY A 340 -12.81 -21.81 -10.27
C GLY A 340 -13.03 -20.99 -11.55
N PRO A 341 -12.64 -21.52 -12.71
CA PRO A 341 -12.70 -20.79 -13.99
C PRO A 341 -14.13 -20.47 -14.44
N SER A 342 -15.12 -21.21 -13.94
CA SER A 342 -16.55 -20.98 -14.21
C SER A 342 -17.20 -19.99 -13.23
N SER A 343 -16.48 -19.50 -12.22
CA SER A 343 -17.00 -18.52 -11.27
C SER A 343 -17.30 -17.18 -11.99
N PRO A 344 -18.39 -16.49 -11.64
CA PRO A 344 -18.60 -15.10 -12.09
C PRO A 344 -17.43 -14.17 -11.73
N ALA A 345 -16.67 -14.48 -10.68
CA ALA A 345 -15.50 -13.73 -10.26
C ALA A 345 -14.28 -13.90 -11.21
N ALA A 346 -14.25 -14.95 -12.02
CA ALA A 346 -13.13 -15.20 -12.93
C ALA A 346 -12.88 -14.05 -13.92
N LYS A 347 -13.95 -13.34 -14.34
CA LYS A 347 -13.86 -12.17 -15.21
C LYS A 347 -13.16 -10.96 -14.55
N ASN A 348 -13.10 -10.92 -13.22
CA ASN A 348 -12.51 -9.84 -12.43
C ASN A 348 -11.06 -10.14 -12.04
N ILE A 349 -10.52 -11.30 -12.45
CA ILE A 349 -9.13 -11.59 -12.14
C ILE A 349 -8.26 -10.44 -12.65
N PHE A 350 -7.25 -10.09 -11.90
CA PHE A 350 -6.47 -8.89 -12.15
C PHE A 350 -5.93 -8.82 -13.59
N THR A 351 -5.87 -7.61 -14.11
CA THR A 351 -5.17 -7.28 -15.35
C THR A 351 -3.89 -6.53 -15.05
N THR A 352 -2.92 -6.58 -15.96
CA THR A 352 -1.62 -5.92 -15.81
C THR A 352 -1.41 -4.88 -16.91
N VAL A 353 -0.76 -3.76 -16.54
CA VAL A 353 -0.17 -2.81 -17.46
C VAL A 353 1.31 -2.69 -17.10
N LEU A 354 2.18 -3.13 -18.00
CA LEU A 354 3.62 -3.00 -17.84
C LEU A 354 4.12 -1.93 -18.79
N TYR A 355 4.90 -0.99 -18.25
CA TYR A 355 5.52 0.10 -19.01
C TYR A 355 6.96 -0.26 -19.31
N SER A 356 7.33 -0.29 -20.60
CA SER A 356 8.72 -0.55 -21.02
C SER A 356 9.62 0.55 -20.49
N ASP A 357 10.75 0.14 -19.93
CA ASP A 357 11.84 1.03 -19.50
C ASP A 357 11.47 2.08 -18.43
N ILE A 358 10.31 1.97 -17.84
CA ILE A 358 9.90 2.77 -16.70
C ILE A 358 10.33 2.08 -15.40
N SER A 359 10.89 2.85 -14.48
CA SER A 359 11.28 2.41 -13.14
C SER A 359 10.07 2.32 -12.19
N HIS A 360 10.27 2.57 -10.91
CA HIS A 360 9.23 2.56 -9.88
C HIS A 360 8.18 3.70 -10.01
N ARG A 361 8.20 4.49 -11.08
CA ARG A 361 7.42 5.74 -11.22
C ARG A 361 6.22 5.61 -12.15
N THR A 362 5.40 4.57 -11.96
CA THR A 362 4.10 4.45 -12.61
C THR A 362 3.02 5.20 -11.81
N SER A 363 1.96 5.63 -12.45
CA SER A 363 0.82 6.25 -11.77
C SER A 363 -0.46 6.13 -12.60
N TRP A 364 -1.57 6.02 -11.91
CA TRP A 364 -2.92 5.95 -12.48
C TRP A 364 -3.42 7.27 -13.09
N VAL A 365 -2.69 8.37 -12.95
CA VAL A 365 -3.05 9.65 -13.58
C VAL A 365 -2.69 9.69 -15.06
N ASP A 366 -1.97 8.68 -15.57
CA ASP A 366 -1.73 8.51 -16.99
C ASP A 366 -3.01 8.09 -17.73
N ARG A 367 -2.97 8.14 -19.06
CA ARG A 367 -4.15 7.81 -19.87
C ARG A 367 -4.65 6.38 -19.65
N LYS A 368 -3.76 5.39 -19.47
CA LYS A 368 -4.16 3.98 -19.30
C LYS A 368 -4.87 3.79 -17.96
N GLY A 369 -4.33 4.37 -16.89
CA GLY A 369 -4.93 4.32 -15.55
C GLY A 369 -6.29 5.03 -15.52
N VAL A 370 -6.36 6.23 -16.09
CA VAL A 370 -7.62 7.00 -16.12
C VAL A 370 -8.69 6.30 -16.96
N VAL A 371 -8.36 5.75 -18.15
CA VAL A 371 -9.30 4.97 -18.96
C VAL A 371 -9.80 3.75 -18.19
N TRP A 372 -8.93 3.07 -17.48
CA TRP A 372 -9.36 1.91 -16.69
C TRP A 372 -10.28 2.32 -15.54
N LEU A 373 -9.93 3.38 -14.79
CA LEU A 373 -10.76 3.91 -13.71
C LEU A 373 -12.12 4.39 -14.24
N ASP A 374 -12.17 5.08 -15.39
CA ASP A 374 -13.43 5.52 -15.99
C ASP A 374 -14.36 4.35 -16.35
N ARG A 375 -13.81 3.25 -16.85
CA ARG A 375 -14.60 2.02 -17.13
C ARG A 375 -15.22 1.42 -15.86
N GLN A 376 -14.59 1.61 -14.69
CA GLN A 376 -15.10 1.08 -13.43
C GLN A 376 -16.02 2.08 -12.71
N LEU A 377 -15.74 3.36 -12.83
CA LEU A 377 -16.37 4.42 -12.04
C LEU A 377 -17.40 5.25 -12.83
N HIS A 378 -17.31 5.29 -14.15
CA HIS A 378 -18.19 6.07 -15.03
C HIS A 378 -18.26 7.54 -14.59
N PHE A 379 -17.18 8.28 -14.77
CA PHE A 379 -17.06 9.67 -14.34
C PHE A 379 -18.09 10.57 -15.04
N PRO A 380 -19.01 11.21 -14.31
CA PRO A 380 -20.15 11.89 -14.90
C PRO A 380 -19.82 13.21 -15.61
N LEU A 381 -18.65 13.83 -15.35
CA LEU A 381 -18.20 15.06 -15.98
C LEU A 381 -17.13 14.81 -17.06
N SER A 382 -16.91 13.56 -17.45
CA SER A 382 -15.97 13.17 -18.49
C SER A 382 -16.65 12.20 -19.49
N SER A 383 -15.94 11.85 -20.54
CA SER A 383 -16.33 10.81 -21.50
C SER A 383 -15.10 10.09 -22.01
N ALA A 384 -15.28 8.85 -22.49
CA ALA A 384 -14.18 8.07 -23.06
C ALA A 384 -13.48 8.82 -24.22
N GLU A 385 -14.23 9.56 -25.05
CA GLU A 385 -13.67 10.38 -26.12
C GLU A 385 -12.82 11.52 -25.57
N ARG A 386 -13.31 12.24 -24.55
CA ARG A 386 -12.56 13.31 -23.88
C ARG A 386 -11.28 12.77 -23.26
N ILE A 387 -11.35 11.67 -22.54
CA ILE A 387 -10.16 11.03 -21.92
C ILE A 387 -9.16 10.62 -23.01
N ALA A 388 -9.64 10.10 -24.16
CA ALA A 388 -8.78 9.70 -25.25
C ALA A 388 -8.02 10.87 -25.89
N THR A 389 -8.61 12.07 -25.91
CA THR A 389 -8.07 13.26 -26.59
C THR A 389 -7.54 14.34 -25.62
N GLU A 390 -7.80 14.20 -24.32
CA GLU A 390 -7.31 15.14 -23.29
C GLU A 390 -5.79 15.29 -23.41
N PRO A 391 -5.25 16.52 -23.44
CA PRO A 391 -3.82 16.74 -23.44
C PRO A 391 -3.17 16.18 -22.17
N THR A 392 -1.92 15.75 -22.32
CA THR A 392 -1.08 15.28 -21.22
C THR A 392 -0.08 16.33 -20.79
N THR A 393 0.35 16.25 -19.54
CA THR A 393 1.42 17.05 -18.96
C THR A 393 2.50 16.12 -18.44
N HIS A 394 3.74 16.35 -18.87
CA HIS A 394 4.88 15.63 -18.30
C HIS A 394 5.10 16.05 -16.84
N ILE A 395 5.09 15.11 -15.92
CA ILE A 395 5.11 15.41 -14.48
C ILE A 395 6.39 16.14 -14.05
N GLY A 396 7.53 15.78 -14.63
CA GLY A 396 8.78 16.46 -14.32
C GLY A 396 8.76 17.96 -14.68
N ASP A 397 8.07 18.34 -15.77
CA ASP A 397 7.93 19.74 -16.16
C ASP A 397 6.85 20.45 -15.34
N TRP A 398 5.75 19.76 -15.05
CA TRP A 398 4.69 20.26 -14.20
C TRP A 398 5.20 20.62 -12.78
N VAL A 399 6.02 19.75 -12.21
CA VAL A 399 6.64 19.93 -10.89
C VAL A 399 7.53 21.18 -10.85
N LYS A 400 8.37 21.39 -11.89
CA LYS A 400 9.22 22.58 -11.99
C LYS A 400 8.37 23.85 -12.11
N THR A 401 7.36 23.82 -12.98
CA THR A 401 6.49 24.98 -13.25
C THR A 401 5.68 25.38 -12.03
N ASN A 402 5.27 24.42 -11.20
CA ASN A 402 4.42 24.64 -10.05
C ASN A 402 5.18 24.66 -8.71
N HIS A 403 6.52 24.62 -8.74
CA HIS A 403 7.39 24.61 -7.56
C HIS A 403 7.02 23.52 -6.53
N VAL A 404 6.56 22.37 -7.01
CA VAL A 404 6.22 21.23 -6.16
C VAL A 404 7.49 20.51 -5.77
N TYR A 405 7.63 20.20 -4.48
CA TYR A 405 8.75 19.42 -4.01
C TYR A 405 8.62 17.96 -4.46
N LEU A 406 9.66 17.44 -5.09
CA LEU A 406 9.87 16.01 -5.27
C LEU A 406 11.11 15.60 -4.48
N ALA A 407 11.09 14.42 -3.89
CA ALA A 407 12.31 13.81 -3.38
C ALA A 407 13.35 13.71 -4.53
N GLU A 408 14.63 13.91 -4.22
CA GLU A 408 15.69 14.06 -5.24
C GLU A 408 15.76 12.85 -6.20
N ALA A 409 15.58 11.62 -5.69
CA ALA A 409 15.50 10.42 -6.50
C ALA A 409 14.31 10.44 -7.49
N TYR A 410 13.17 10.97 -7.05
CA TYR A 410 11.99 11.17 -7.87
C TYR A 410 12.27 12.11 -9.04
N ALA A 411 12.86 13.26 -8.73
CA ALA A 411 13.14 14.30 -9.73
C ALA A 411 14.10 13.85 -10.83
N ARG A 412 15.02 12.94 -10.53
CA ARG A 412 15.98 12.42 -11.50
C ARG A 412 15.34 11.43 -12.50
N GLU A 413 14.61 10.45 -11.98
CA GLU A 413 13.97 9.41 -12.79
C GLU A 413 12.81 9.97 -13.62
N ASP A 414 11.99 10.85 -13.04
CA ASP A 414 10.85 11.45 -13.74
C ASP A 414 11.27 12.48 -14.80
N ARG A 415 12.47 13.03 -14.74
CA ARG A 415 12.99 13.95 -15.77
C ARG A 415 13.45 13.24 -17.04
N GLU A 416 13.85 11.99 -16.93
CA GLU A 416 14.47 11.22 -18.03
C GLU A 416 13.53 10.21 -18.69
N ALA A 417 12.57 9.67 -17.91
CA ALA A 417 11.64 8.64 -18.35
C ALA A 417 10.20 8.89 -17.86
N GLY A 418 9.88 10.15 -17.60
CA GLY A 418 8.76 10.55 -16.79
C GLY A 418 7.40 10.19 -17.37
N LEU A 419 6.47 10.14 -16.44
CA LEU A 419 5.07 9.86 -16.68
C LEU A 419 4.35 11.09 -17.26
N ASP A 420 3.55 10.86 -18.30
CA ASP A 420 2.60 11.81 -18.82
C ASP A 420 1.26 11.67 -18.11
N ALA A 421 0.95 12.63 -17.23
CA ALA A 421 -0.34 12.70 -16.57
C ALA A 421 -1.42 13.30 -17.47
N LEU A 422 -2.65 12.84 -17.36
CA LEU A 422 -3.80 13.46 -18.00
C LEU A 422 -4.08 14.83 -17.36
N GLY A 423 -4.59 15.75 -18.17
CA GLY A 423 -4.97 17.12 -17.78
C GLY A 423 -3.79 18.08 -17.90
N THR A 424 -4.15 19.33 -18.21
CA THR A 424 -3.23 20.45 -18.27
C THR A 424 -3.70 21.57 -17.36
N GLY A 425 -2.77 22.41 -16.90
CA GLY A 425 -3.10 23.59 -16.10
C GLY A 425 -3.65 23.28 -14.70
N LEU A 426 -3.43 22.09 -14.16
CA LEU A 426 -3.65 21.82 -12.75
C LEU A 426 -2.53 22.51 -11.96
N PRO A 427 -2.85 23.33 -10.93
CA PRO A 427 -1.83 24.03 -10.14
C PRO A 427 -1.14 23.08 -9.16
N GLY A 428 0.04 23.47 -8.67
CA GLY A 428 0.58 23.00 -7.42
C GLY A 428 -0.26 23.50 -6.25
N ILE A 429 -0.35 22.75 -5.18
CA ILE A 429 -0.99 23.18 -3.94
C ILE A 429 0.10 23.33 -2.89
N PRO A 430 0.25 24.53 -2.27
CA PRO A 430 1.19 24.73 -1.18
C PRO A 430 0.90 23.78 -0.01
N ARG A 431 1.95 23.35 0.68
CA ARG A 431 1.82 22.38 1.81
C ARG A 431 0.89 22.90 2.90
N GLU A 432 0.98 24.20 3.21
CA GLU A 432 0.14 24.86 4.21
C GLU A 432 -1.36 24.78 3.87
N ASP A 433 -1.70 24.80 2.59
CA ASP A 433 -3.09 24.66 2.14
C ASP A 433 -3.62 23.23 2.25
N LEU A 434 -2.72 22.24 2.35
CA LEU A 434 -3.06 20.83 2.53
C LEU A 434 -3.02 20.38 3.99
N MET A 435 -2.70 21.27 4.94
CA MET A 435 -2.85 20.96 6.37
C MET A 435 -4.32 20.81 6.71
N ALA A 436 -4.69 19.65 7.26
CA ALA A 436 -6.09 19.35 7.57
C ALA A 436 -6.54 20.05 8.85
N LEU A 437 -5.66 20.14 9.85
CA LEU A 437 -5.99 20.72 11.14
C LEU A 437 -5.32 22.11 11.34
N PRO A 438 -6.03 23.05 12.00
CA PRO A 438 -5.38 24.23 12.58
C PRO A 438 -4.31 23.81 13.61
N ASP A 439 -3.23 24.58 13.74
CA ASP A 439 -2.11 24.25 14.62
C ASP A 439 -2.51 24.00 16.08
N ALA A 440 -3.38 24.82 16.64
CA ALA A 440 -3.86 24.66 18.00
C ALA A 440 -4.65 23.34 18.20
N ASP A 441 -5.45 22.95 17.21
CA ASP A 441 -6.20 21.70 17.25
C ASP A 441 -5.27 20.51 17.06
N TRP A 442 -4.27 20.61 16.17
CA TRP A 442 -3.26 19.58 16.00
C TRP A 442 -2.50 19.35 17.31
N GLN A 443 -2.05 20.41 17.98
CA GLN A 443 -1.37 20.32 19.29
C GLN A 443 -2.24 19.61 20.33
N ARG A 444 -3.53 19.93 20.37
CA ARG A 444 -4.50 19.34 21.32
C ARG A 444 -4.79 17.87 21.02
N LEU A 445 -4.63 17.42 19.76
CA LEU A 445 -5.02 16.08 19.31
C LEU A 445 -3.81 15.17 19.03
N GLN A 446 -2.58 15.58 19.36
CA GLN A 446 -1.36 14.81 19.08
C GLN A 446 -1.40 13.36 19.58
N ASP A 447 -2.04 13.14 20.71
CA ASP A 447 -2.23 11.83 21.33
C ASP A 447 -3.16 10.89 20.53
N ARG A 448 -3.91 11.45 19.59
CA ARG A 448 -4.76 10.71 18.64
C ARG A 448 -4.24 10.75 17.20
N LEU A 449 -3.19 11.47 16.92
CA LEU A 449 -2.68 11.66 15.55
C LEU A 449 -1.37 10.92 15.30
N THR A 450 -0.38 11.08 16.18
CA THR A 450 0.99 10.74 15.88
C THR A 450 1.33 9.26 16.03
N TYR A 451 2.31 8.80 15.24
CA TYR A 451 2.88 7.46 15.38
C TYR A 451 3.42 7.21 16.79
N ALA A 452 4.10 8.19 17.38
CA ALA A 452 4.63 8.07 18.73
C ALA A 452 3.54 7.79 19.78
N ALA A 453 2.39 8.46 19.64
CA ALA A 453 1.24 8.23 20.53
C ALA A 453 0.63 6.84 20.32
N TRP A 454 0.44 6.41 19.07
CA TRP A 454 -0.03 5.06 18.77
C TRP A 454 0.92 3.99 19.32
N ALA A 455 2.23 4.16 19.08
CA ALA A 455 3.26 3.27 19.57
C ALA A 455 3.26 3.17 21.10
N GLY A 456 3.09 4.29 21.79
CA GLY A 456 2.99 4.34 23.25
C GLY A 456 1.77 3.57 23.78
N LYS A 457 0.59 3.79 23.20
CA LYS A 457 -0.65 3.09 23.57
C LYS A 457 -0.55 1.59 23.36
N THR A 458 -0.04 1.17 22.20
CA THR A 458 0.11 -0.25 21.86
C THR A 458 1.04 -0.96 22.83
N ARG A 459 2.16 -0.33 23.21
CA ARG A 459 3.08 -0.88 24.23
C ARG A 459 2.41 -1.02 25.60
N ALA A 460 1.69 -0.01 26.03
CA ALA A 460 1.00 -0.04 27.32
C ALA A 460 -0.03 -1.17 27.38
N ALA A 461 -0.78 -1.39 26.31
CA ALA A 461 -1.76 -2.46 26.20
C ALA A 461 -1.09 -3.86 26.25
N GLU A 462 0.04 -4.05 25.57
CA GLU A 462 0.80 -5.30 25.62
C GLU A 462 1.38 -5.58 27.01
N GLN A 463 1.87 -4.55 27.71
CA GLN A 463 2.36 -4.68 29.08
C GLN A 463 1.29 -5.13 30.05
N GLN A 464 0.08 -4.54 29.93
CA GLN A 464 -1.07 -4.93 30.75
C GLN A 464 -1.51 -6.38 30.47
N ALA A 465 -1.53 -6.79 29.20
CA ALA A 465 -1.88 -8.15 28.82
C ALA A 465 -0.88 -9.18 29.38
N ALA A 466 0.43 -8.87 29.34
CA ALA A 466 1.47 -9.72 29.89
C ALA A 466 1.38 -9.86 31.42
N SER A 467 1.12 -8.77 32.15
CA SER A 467 0.98 -8.81 33.63
C SER A 467 -0.22 -9.68 34.06
N HIS A 468 -1.36 -9.56 33.40
CA HIS A 468 -2.53 -10.39 33.69
C HIS A 468 -2.35 -11.88 33.36
N SER A 469 -1.48 -12.23 32.40
CA SER A 469 -1.17 -13.63 32.09
C SER A 469 -0.27 -14.26 33.17
N THR A 470 0.61 -13.49 33.77
CA THR A 470 1.53 -13.95 34.84
C THR A 470 0.79 -14.13 36.19
N GLU A 471 -0.25 -13.33 36.45
CA GLU A 471 -1.08 -13.47 37.64
C GLU A 471 -2.03 -14.67 37.62
N ARG A 472 -2.23 -15.30 36.46
CA ARG A 472 -3.12 -16.46 36.29
C ARG A 472 -2.37 -17.80 36.25
N GLN A 473 -1.04 -17.79 36.25
CA GLN A 473 -0.15 -18.97 36.40
C GLN A 473 0.32 -19.13 37.83
#